data_9179e52eed79e1e758944076a3421a71
#
_entry.id   9179e52eed79e1e758944076a3421a71
#
_cell.length_a   1.000
_cell.length_b   1.000
_cell.length_c   1.000
_cell.angle_alpha   90.00
_cell.angle_beta   90.00
_cell.angle_gamma   90.00
#
_symmetry.space_group_name_H-M   'P 1'
#
loop_
_entity.id
_entity.type
_entity.pdbx_description
1 polymer ?
#
loop_
_entity_poly.entity_id
_entity_poly.type
_entity_poly.pdbx_seq_one_letter_code
_entity_poly.pdbx_strand_id
1 'polypeptide(L)'
;GDYILRITYVGYDRYEKRVTLKRDTKLSVKMVPSGNSLNEIVVTARESQGLVSSSKINREMMTHLQPTSFSDLLELLPGNISKTPSMGQVNSIQLRETGTLNSSGEQYSNPDYAITSLGTLFLVDGAPLNGDANLQYIPGGTSSDGTSPESLRNMTNKGVDMRTLTTDDIESVEIVRGIPSAEYGNLTSGMVNIKRVRKATPLTARFKADEYSKLFSVGKGFTIPEHDFTLNVDGGFLDSKVDPRNNLENYKRVNFSVRISKLWRRDKWEMTWTPSADYTGSFDNVKTDPDLSYQKIDKYKSSYNRASLTNNFKWTFPRLKWIKTVNLDASVSAQSDQLKRTKLISPQRATVAPTGKEPGVHDGTYLFSEYVADYLCDGKPVNAFLKAKG
;
A
#
# COMPACT_ATOMS: atom_id res chain seq x y z
N GLY A 1 31.75 -33.51 -31.38
CA GLY A 1 31.34 -32.12 -31.29
C GLY A 1 31.76 -31.47 -29.96
N ASP A 2 31.76 -30.17 -29.92
CA ASP A 2 32.07 -29.42 -28.71
C ASP A 2 30.78 -29.13 -27.94
N TYR A 3 30.78 -29.46 -26.67
CA TYR A 3 29.65 -29.33 -25.77
C TYR A 3 30.06 -28.62 -24.48
N ILE A 4 29.11 -27.98 -23.84
CA ILE A 4 29.28 -27.44 -22.47
C ILE A 4 28.56 -28.37 -21.53
N LEU A 5 29.34 -29.10 -20.72
CA LEU A 5 28.80 -29.90 -19.63
C LEU A 5 28.52 -29.00 -18.43
N ARG A 6 27.28 -28.96 -18.02
CA ARG A 6 26.83 -28.22 -16.81
C ARG A 6 26.24 -29.21 -15.83
N ILE A 7 26.79 -29.25 -14.65
CA ILE A 7 26.27 -30.08 -13.55
C ILE A 7 25.86 -29.19 -12.41
N THR A 8 24.61 -29.36 -11.92
CA THR A 8 24.07 -28.66 -10.77
C THR A 8 23.53 -29.70 -9.80
N TYR A 9 23.89 -29.57 -8.52
CA TYR A 9 23.38 -30.39 -7.44
C TYR A 9 23.16 -29.55 -6.20
N VAL A 10 22.11 -29.82 -5.44
CA VAL A 10 21.79 -29.04 -4.23
C VAL A 10 22.91 -29.19 -3.21
N GLY A 11 23.44 -28.07 -2.73
CA GLY A 11 24.55 -28.03 -1.77
C GLY A 11 25.95 -28.08 -2.40
N TYR A 12 26.06 -27.97 -3.72
CA TYR A 12 27.34 -27.94 -4.43
C TYR A 12 27.40 -26.79 -5.41
N ASP A 13 28.61 -26.23 -5.62
CA ASP A 13 28.84 -25.20 -6.61
C ASP A 13 28.58 -25.73 -8.03
N ARG A 14 28.01 -24.85 -8.85
CA ARG A 14 27.75 -25.16 -10.26
C ARG A 14 29.05 -25.45 -11.00
N TYR A 15 29.17 -26.63 -11.57
CA TYR A 15 30.32 -27.04 -12.39
C TYR A 15 29.98 -26.83 -13.86
N GLU A 16 30.85 -26.10 -14.59
CA GLU A 16 30.78 -25.93 -16.03
C GLU A 16 32.11 -26.23 -16.65
N LYS A 17 32.12 -27.09 -17.71
CA LYS A 17 33.32 -27.41 -18.49
C LYS A 17 32.97 -27.62 -19.94
N ARG A 18 33.78 -27.05 -20.83
CA ARG A 18 33.77 -27.42 -22.27
C ARG A 18 34.36 -28.79 -22.44
N VAL A 19 33.67 -29.66 -23.18
CA VAL A 19 34.08 -31.03 -23.47
C VAL A 19 33.92 -31.30 -24.95
N THR A 20 35.00 -31.71 -25.59
CA THR A 20 35.01 -32.14 -27.00
C THR A 20 34.84 -33.65 -27.06
N LEU A 21 33.65 -34.12 -27.47
CA LEU A 21 33.35 -35.53 -27.57
C LEU A 21 33.63 -36.02 -29.00
N LYS A 22 34.67 -36.85 -29.12
CA LYS A 22 35.02 -37.57 -30.37
C LYS A 22 34.70 -39.06 -30.31
N ARG A 23 34.50 -39.60 -29.13
CA ARG A 23 34.17 -41.00 -28.81
C ARG A 23 33.54 -41.07 -27.43
N ASP A 24 33.00 -42.22 -27.08
CA ASP A 24 32.48 -42.45 -25.73
C ASP A 24 33.53 -42.12 -24.66
N THR A 25 33.21 -41.22 -23.76
CA THR A 25 34.15 -40.69 -22.78
C THR A 25 33.50 -40.73 -21.41
N LYS A 26 34.19 -41.36 -20.45
CA LYS A 26 33.80 -41.30 -19.04
C LYS A 26 34.44 -40.06 -18.41
N LEU A 27 33.62 -39.19 -17.87
CA LEU A 27 34.06 -38.01 -17.14
C LEU A 27 33.76 -38.20 -15.66
N SER A 28 34.81 -38.13 -14.84
CA SER A 28 34.65 -38.07 -13.38
C SER A 28 34.74 -36.62 -12.99
N VAL A 29 33.67 -36.11 -12.36
CA VAL A 29 33.58 -34.72 -11.89
C VAL A 29 33.51 -34.74 -10.37
N LYS A 30 34.44 -34.07 -9.74
CA LYS A 30 34.40 -33.82 -8.27
C LYS A 30 33.78 -32.46 -8.06
N MET A 31 32.54 -32.44 -7.54
CA MET A 31 31.88 -31.20 -7.21
C MET A 31 32.35 -30.67 -5.85
N VAL A 32 32.52 -29.37 -5.75
CA VAL A 32 32.90 -28.69 -4.53
C VAL A 32 31.61 -28.43 -3.75
N PRO A 33 31.48 -28.85 -2.49
CA PRO A 33 30.35 -28.45 -1.66
C PRO A 33 30.32 -26.91 -1.63
N SER A 34 29.20 -26.32 -2.03
CA SER A 34 29.01 -24.91 -1.76
C SER A 34 28.99 -24.82 -0.24
N GLY A 35 30.04 -24.20 0.31
CA GLY A 35 30.01 -23.87 1.72
C GLY A 35 28.68 -23.19 1.97
N ASN A 36 27.87 -23.71 2.91
CA ASN A 36 26.59 -23.16 3.29
C ASN A 36 26.74 -21.72 3.81
N SER A 37 27.16 -20.81 2.96
CA SER A 37 26.64 -19.47 3.06
C SER A 37 25.18 -19.60 2.56
N LEU A 38 24.26 -19.91 3.48
CA LEU A 38 22.94 -19.38 3.37
C LEU A 38 23.18 -17.94 2.93
N ASN A 39 22.83 -17.62 1.68
CA ASN A 39 22.87 -16.22 1.27
C ASN A 39 22.11 -15.50 2.35
N GLU A 40 22.82 -14.75 3.17
CA GLU A 40 22.22 -13.98 4.24
C GLU A 40 21.17 -13.11 3.58
N ILE A 41 19.91 -13.45 3.81
CA ILE A 41 18.82 -12.69 3.22
C ILE A 41 18.81 -11.40 4.02
N VAL A 42 19.40 -10.37 3.40
CA VAL A 42 19.36 -9.02 3.96
C VAL A 42 17.90 -8.58 3.93
N VAL A 43 17.27 -8.61 5.10
CA VAL A 43 15.86 -8.25 5.30
C VAL A 43 15.67 -6.74 5.40
N THR A 44 16.71 -5.96 5.19
CA THR A 44 16.64 -4.49 5.13
C THR A 44 16.58 -4.00 3.69
N ALA A 45 15.81 -2.93 3.46
CA ALA A 45 15.74 -2.30 2.14
C ALA A 45 17.13 -1.86 1.66
N ARG A 46 17.43 -2.10 0.39
CA ARG A 46 18.69 -1.64 -0.22
C ARG A 46 18.57 -0.16 -0.54
N GLU A 47 19.48 0.62 -0.01
CA GLU A 47 19.61 2.05 -0.35
C GLU A 47 20.43 2.25 -1.65
N SER A 48 20.02 3.21 -2.46
CA SER A 48 20.82 3.63 -3.61
C SER A 48 22.03 4.44 -3.13
N GLN A 49 23.20 4.20 -3.73
CA GLN A 49 24.43 4.96 -3.45
C GLN A 49 24.51 6.26 -4.25
N GLY A 50 23.39 6.77 -4.78
CA GLY A 50 23.36 7.96 -5.62
C GLY A 50 22.93 9.24 -4.87
N LEU A 51 22.81 10.35 -5.62
CA LEU A 51 22.33 11.65 -5.12
C LEU A 51 20.87 11.62 -4.64
N VAL A 52 20.11 10.58 -5.01
CA VAL A 52 18.72 10.39 -4.63
C VAL A 52 18.67 9.31 -3.55
N SER A 53 18.16 9.67 -2.37
CA SER A 53 17.90 8.70 -1.31
C SER A 53 16.69 7.84 -1.68
N SER A 54 16.93 6.68 -2.25
CA SER A 54 15.88 5.71 -2.56
C SER A 54 16.16 4.38 -1.88
N SER A 55 15.10 3.77 -1.36
CA SER A 55 15.14 2.44 -0.74
C SER A 55 14.31 1.49 -1.59
N LYS A 56 14.87 0.31 -1.89
CA LYS A 56 14.18 -0.70 -2.69
C LYS A 56 13.92 -1.95 -1.86
N ILE A 57 12.67 -2.33 -1.80
CA ILE A 57 12.16 -3.55 -1.17
C ILE A 57 11.81 -4.52 -2.30
N ASN A 58 12.37 -5.71 -2.29
CA ASN A 58 12.10 -6.75 -3.28
C ASN A 58 11.15 -7.83 -2.74
N ARG A 59 10.70 -8.73 -3.63
CA ARG A 59 9.76 -9.78 -3.27
C ARG A 59 10.31 -10.76 -2.22
N GLU A 60 11.60 -11.05 -2.23
CA GLU A 60 12.22 -11.95 -1.24
C GLU A 60 12.08 -11.38 0.17
N MET A 61 12.37 -10.09 0.36
CA MET A 61 12.19 -9.39 1.63
C MET A 61 10.74 -9.44 2.10
N MET A 62 9.80 -9.21 1.18
CA MET A 62 8.36 -9.28 1.48
C MET A 62 7.92 -10.70 1.84
N THR A 63 8.49 -11.71 1.20
CA THR A 63 8.19 -13.12 1.51
C THR A 63 8.65 -13.50 2.92
N HIS A 64 9.76 -12.94 3.39
CA HIS A 64 10.23 -13.15 4.76
C HIS A 64 9.41 -12.39 5.80
N LEU A 65 9.08 -11.13 5.53
CA LEU A 65 8.28 -10.30 6.42
C LEU A 65 6.82 -10.79 6.52
N GLN A 66 6.29 -11.38 5.43
CA GLN A 66 4.89 -11.79 5.32
C GLN A 66 3.89 -10.67 5.73
N PRO A 67 3.96 -9.51 5.09
CA PRO A 67 3.22 -8.34 5.51
C PRO A 67 1.69 -8.57 5.40
N THR A 68 0.94 -8.03 6.32
CA THR A 68 -0.53 -8.00 6.29
C THR A 68 -1.04 -6.74 5.59
N SER A 69 -0.30 -5.65 5.81
CA SER A 69 -0.57 -4.32 5.26
C SER A 69 0.65 -3.79 4.52
N PHE A 70 0.43 -2.84 3.62
CA PHE A 70 1.53 -2.12 2.97
C PHE A 70 2.39 -1.34 3.99
N SER A 71 1.80 -0.87 5.09
CA SER A 71 2.53 -0.20 6.17
C SER A 71 3.64 -1.05 6.78
N ASP A 72 3.47 -2.38 6.81
CA ASP A 72 4.46 -3.30 7.36
C ASP A 72 5.77 -3.28 6.54
N LEU A 73 5.68 -2.95 5.24
CA LEU A 73 6.86 -2.82 4.40
C LEU A 73 7.77 -1.66 4.80
N LEU A 74 7.20 -0.65 5.46
CA LEU A 74 7.97 0.50 5.92
C LEU A 74 8.92 0.14 7.06
N GLU A 75 8.68 -0.97 7.77
CA GLU A 75 9.58 -1.50 8.79
C GLU A 75 10.93 -1.92 8.21
N LEU A 76 10.96 -2.27 6.94
CA LEU A 76 12.20 -2.62 6.22
C LEU A 76 13.06 -1.41 5.88
N LEU A 77 12.53 -0.19 6.05
CA LEU A 77 13.28 1.03 5.77
C LEU A 77 14.26 1.32 6.90
N PRO A 78 15.49 1.72 6.58
CA PRO A 78 16.46 2.14 7.60
C PRO A 78 15.91 3.28 8.47
N GLY A 79 16.02 3.12 9.78
CA GLY A 79 15.58 4.10 10.77
C GLY A 79 14.11 4.03 11.15
N ASN A 80 13.32 3.14 10.56
CA ASN A 80 11.96 2.90 11.02
C ASN A 80 11.92 1.88 12.16
N ILE A 81 10.98 2.09 13.06
CA ILE A 81 10.71 1.18 14.18
C ILE A 81 9.53 0.31 13.83
N SER A 82 9.64 -0.99 14.06
CA SER A 82 8.54 -1.92 13.94
C SER A 82 7.39 -1.50 14.87
N LYS A 83 6.21 -1.37 14.30
CA LYS A 83 4.97 -1.08 15.03
C LYS A 83 3.96 -2.19 14.74
N THR A 84 3.24 -2.60 15.76
CA THR A 84 2.10 -3.50 15.55
C THR A 84 1.12 -2.86 14.56
N PRO A 85 0.81 -3.52 13.43
CA PRO A 85 -0.04 -2.91 12.41
C PRO A 85 -1.45 -2.72 12.96
N SER A 86 -1.87 -1.46 13.08
CA SER A 86 -3.24 -1.12 13.45
C SER A 86 -4.05 -0.87 12.18
N MET A 87 -4.93 -1.81 11.85
CA MET A 87 -5.83 -1.69 10.70
C MET A 87 -7.13 -0.92 11.01
N GLY A 88 -7.35 -0.55 12.26
CA GLY A 88 -8.53 0.21 12.69
C GLY A 88 -8.46 1.70 12.40
N GLN A 89 -7.31 2.18 11.96
CA GLN A 89 -7.08 3.59 11.66
C GLN A 89 -6.50 3.73 10.25
N VAL A 90 -6.79 4.86 9.61
CA VAL A 90 -6.19 5.19 8.32
C VAL A 90 -4.68 5.34 8.49
N ASN A 91 -3.93 4.60 7.67
CA ASN A 91 -2.48 4.61 7.68
C ASN A 91 -1.97 5.41 6.48
N SER A 92 -1.51 6.61 6.74
CA SER A 92 -0.85 7.48 5.75
C SER A 92 0.66 7.39 5.88
N ILE A 93 1.35 7.47 4.74
CA ILE A 93 2.82 7.41 4.72
C ILE A 93 3.41 8.74 5.17
N GLN A 94 4.49 8.69 5.95
CA GLN A 94 5.29 9.84 6.37
C GLN A 94 6.75 9.57 5.98
N LEU A 95 7.25 10.28 4.98
CA LEU A 95 8.59 10.03 4.43
C LEU A 95 9.66 11.00 4.93
N ARG A 96 9.29 12.18 5.39
CA ARG A 96 10.24 13.27 5.72
C ARG A 96 10.03 13.90 7.09
N GLU A 97 9.15 13.36 7.90
CA GLU A 97 8.91 13.95 9.20
C GLU A 97 9.92 13.44 10.22
N THR A 98 10.78 14.34 10.67
CA THR A 98 11.35 14.23 12.00
C THR A 98 10.26 14.63 12.96
N GLY A 99 9.49 13.65 13.44
CA GLY A 99 8.44 13.91 14.41
C GLY A 99 9.04 14.61 15.62
N THR A 100 8.47 15.74 15.99
CA THR A 100 8.70 16.33 17.29
C THR A 100 8.15 15.33 18.30
N LEU A 101 9.06 14.68 19.02
CA LEU A 101 8.69 13.85 20.16
C LEU A 101 8.14 14.79 21.23
N ASN A 102 7.02 14.41 21.85
CA ASN A 102 6.57 15.09 23.07
C ASN A 102 7.58 14.83 24.20
N SER A 103 7.44 15.54 25.30
CA SER A 103 8.30 15.38 26.49
C SER A 103 8.26 13.95 27.08
N SER A 104 7.33 13.11 26.65
CA SER A 104 7.21 11.69 27.04
C SER A 104 7.85 10.73 26.03
N GLY A 105 8.47 11.24 24.95
CA GLY A 105 9.10 10.40 23.92
C GLY A 105 8.12 9.79 22.92
N GLU A 106 6.85 10.16 22.96
CA GLU A 106 5.84 9.73 21.99
C GLU A 106 5.83 10.65 20.78
N GLN A 107 5.71 10.09 19.61
CA GLN A 107 5.60 10.86 18.39
C GLN A 107 4.26 11.59 18.36
N TYR A 108 4.30 12.90 18.46
CA TYR A 108 3.10 13.73 18.29
C TYR A 108 2.57 13.50 16.88
N SER A 109 1.40 12.92 16.76
CA SER A 109 0.61 12.98 15.54
C SER A 109 -0.04 14.38 15.47
N ASN A 110 0.79 15.41 15.25
CA ASN A 110 0.27 16.75 15.02
C ASN A 110 -0.55 16.72 13.72
N PRO A 111 -1.83 17.14 13.73
CA PRO A 111 -2.64 17.25 12.52
C PRO A 111 -1.98 18.01 11.39
N ASP A 112 -1.14 19.00 11.72
CA ASP A 112 -0.41 19.82 10.73
C ASP A 112 0.65 19.02 9.95
N TYR A 113 1.26 18.02 10.55
CA TYR A 113 2.26 17.18 9.87
C TYR A 113 1.65 16.06 9.02
N ALA A 114 0.42 15.71 9.26
CA ALA A 114 -0.25 14.69 8.46
C ALA A 114 -0.55 15.15 7.03
N ILE A 115 -0.41 16.43 6.72
CA ILE A 115 -0.52 17.00 5.37
C ILE A 115 0.62 16.52 4.45
N THR A 116 1.74 16.09 4.99
CA THR A 116 2.90 15.66 4.18
C THR A 116 2.63 14.40 3.36
N SER A 117 1.70 13.54 3.80
CA SER A 117 1.34 12.37 3.00
C SER A 117 0.58 12.72 1.72
N LEU A 118 -0.10 13.87 1.65
CA LEU A 118 -0.67 14.40 0.41
C LEU A 118 0.41 14.71 -0.63
N GLY A 119 1.58 15.14 -0.17
CA GLY A 119 2.73 15.41 -1.03
C GLY A 119 3.51 14.16 -1.46
N THR A 120 3.07 12.97 -1.06
CA THR A 120 3.70 11.71 -1.44
C THR A 120 2.95 11.08 -2.62
N LEU A 121 3.65 10.93 -3.75
CA LEU A 121 3.11 10.30 -4.94
C LEU A 121 3.19 8.77 -4.83
N PHE A 122 2.07 8.10 -4.92
CA PHE A 122 2.01 6.64 -5.09
C PHE A 122 1.80 6.28 -6.55
N LEU A 123 2.67 5.44 -7.08
CA LEU A 123 2.55 4.86 -8.42
C LEU A 123 2.37 3.35 -8.31
N VAL A 124 1.41 2.81 -9.05
CA VAL A 124 1.23 1.37 -9.23
C VAL A 124 1.38 1.06 -10.71
N ASP A 125 2.44 0.33 -11.08
CA ASP A 125 2.82 0.06 -12.47
C ASP A 125 2.87 1.32 -13.34
N GLY A 126 3.35 2.45 -12.77
CA GLY A 126 3.46 3.73 -13.45
C GLY A 126 2.20 4.62 -13.41
N ALA A 127 1.05 4.11 -12.98
CA ALA A 127 -0.18 4.87 -12.83
C ALA A 127 -0.27 5.50 -11.43
N PRO A 128 -0.57 6.80 -11.32
CA PRO A 128 -0.73 7.46 -10.03
C PRO A 128 -2.00 7.00 -9.32
N LEU A 129 -1.89 6.82 -8.01
CA LEU A 129 -3.03 6.64 -7.13
C LEU A 129 -3.55 8.01 -6.69
N ASN A 130 -4.86 8.18 -6.78
CA ASN A 130 -5.49 9.38 -6.23
C ASN A 130 -5.58 9.28 -4.71
N GLY A 131 -5.05 10.29 -4.02
CA GLY A 131 -5.13 10.44 -2.56
C GLY A 131 -6.03 11.60 -2.13
N ASP A 132 -6.61 12.36 -3.08
CA ASP A 132 -7.25 13.64 -2.78
C ASP A 132 -8.66 13.52 -2.19
N ALA A 133 -9.30 12.36 -2.35
CA ALA A 133 -10.71 12.17 -1.96
C ALA A 133 -10.89 11.03 -0.97
N ASN A 134 -9.99 10.89 -0.01
CA ASN A 134 -10.18 9.90 1.05
C ASN A 134 -11.12 10.45 2.11
N LEU A 135 -12.38 10.05 2.07
CA LEU A 135 -13.45 10.47 2.99
C LEU A 135 -13.55 9.61 4.26
N GLN A 136 -12.57 8.79 4.55
CA GLN A 136 -12.54 8.00 5.78
C GLN A 136 -12.28 8.85 7.04
N TYR A 137 -12.15 10.15 6.83
CA TYR A 137 -12.03 11.14 7.87
C TYR A 137 -13.29 11.94 8.03
N ILE A 138 -13.58 12.31 9.27
CA ILE A 138 -14.75 13.12 9.60
C ILE A 138 -14.30 14.57 9.69
N PRO A 139 -14.76 15.45 8.80
CA PRO A 139 -14.55 16.87 8.95
C PRO A 139 -15.25 17.40 10.21
N GLY A 140 -14.58 18.25 10.96
CA GLY A 140 -15.21 19.04 12.02
C GLY A 140 -15.32 18.41 13.41
N GLY A 141 -14.57 17.36 13.69
CA GLY A 141 -14.43 16.87 15.05
C GLY A 141 -13.50 17.75 15.87
N THR A 142 -14.03 18.62 16.70
CA THR A 142 -13.28 19.33 17.73
C THR A 142 -13.10 18.44 18.95
N SER A 143 -12.28 17.42 18.87
CA SER A 143 -11.76 16.76 20.06
C SER A 143 -10.42 17.40 20.38
N SER A 144 -10.38 18.16 21.44
CA SER A 144 -9.13 18.73 22.00
C SER A 144 -8.25 17.68 22.66
N ASP A 145 -8.69 16.44 22.70
CA ASP A 145 -8.01 15.31 23.30
C ASP A 145 -7.37 14.45 22.20
N GLY A 146 -6.07 14.64 21.99
CA GLY A 146 -5.28 13.93 20.99
C GLY A 146 -5.10 12.43 21.25
N THR A 147 -5.69 11.88 22.30
CA THR A 147 -5.48 10.50 22.75
C THR A 147 -6.68 9.59 22.51
N SER A 148 -7.86 10.14 22.24
CA SER A 148 -9.04 9.30 21.98
C SER A 148 -9.03 8.71 20.57
N PRO A 149 -9.54 7.49 20.36
CA PRO A 149 -9.73 6.93 19.01
C PRO A 149 -10.53 7.84 18.08
N GLU A 150 -11.38 8.69 18.62
CA GLU A 150 -12.13 9.69 17.88
C GLU A 150 -11.27 10.81 17.32
N SER A 151 -10.27 11.28 18.07
CA SER A 151 -9.38 12.35 17.62
C SER A 151 -8.52 11.89 16.43
N LEU A 152 -8.12 10.63 16.43
CA LEU A 152 -7.35 10.03 15.35
C LEU A 152 -8.18 9.84 14.06
N ARG A 153 -9.50 9.70 14.20
CA ARG A 153 -10.43 9.61 13.05
C ARG A 153 -10.90 10.97 12.55
N ASN A 154 -10.69 12.02 13.30
CA ASN A 154 -11.09 13.39 12.94
C ASN A 154 -10.03 14.13 12.10
N MET A 155 -8.96 13.47 11.72
CA MET A 155 -7.94 14.09 10.89
C MET A 155 -8.45 14.29 9.47
N THR A 156 -8.14 15.44 8.89
CA THR A 156 -8.44 15.76 7.49
C THR A 156 -7.73 14.79 6.55
N ASN A 157 -8.23 14.61 5.35
CA ASN A 157 -7.64 13.73 4.34
C ASN A 157 -6.14 13.96 4.17
N LYS A 158 -5.40 12.89 4.20
CA LYS A 158 -3.94 12.90 4.29
C LYS A 158 -3.27 12.04 3.21
N GLY A 159 -3.91 11.87 2.09
CA GLY A 159 -3.36 11.09 0.98
C GLY A 159 -3.82 9.63 0.96
N VAL A 160 -2.99 8.76 0.39
CA VAL A 160 -3.35 7.35 0.19
C VAL A 160 -3.38 6.59 1.51
N ASP A 161 -4.50 5.92 1.78
CA ASP A 161 -4.62 4.98 2.88
C ASP A 161 -3.95 3.66 2.52
N MET A 162 -2.81 3.38 3.17
CA MET A 162 -2.01 2.17 2.92
C MET A 162 -2.75 0.87 3.26
N ARG A 163 -3.82 0.91 4.06
CA ARG A 163 -4.65 -0.27 4.34
C ARG A 163 -5.33 -0.80 3.08
N THR A 164 -5.57 0.06 2.09
CA THR A 164 -6.22 -0.32 0.83
C THR A 164 -5.29 -1.05 -0.14
N LEU A 165 -3.98 -1.01 0.11
CA LEU A 165 -2.97 -1.63 -0.74
C LEU A 165 -2.73 -3.08 -0.32
N THR A 166 -2.81 -4.00 -1.30
CA THR A 166 -2.38 -5.39 -1.11
C THR A 166 -0.88 -5.53 -1.31
N THR A 167 -0.27 -6.52 -0.66
CA THR A 167 1.16 -6.80 -0.76
C THR A 167 1.47 -8.10 -1.51
N ASP A 168 0.46 -8.93 -1.73
CA ASP A 168 0.65 -10.29 -2.26
C ASP A 168 1.04 -10.32 -3.75
N ASP A 169 0.64 -9.33 -4.52
CA ASP A 169 0.93 -9.21 -5.95
C ASP A 169 2.14 -8.31 -6.28
N ILE A 170 2.81 -7.77 -5.26
CA ILE A 170 3.95 -6.86 -5.43
C ILE A 170 5.22 -7.65 -5.77
N GLU A 171 5.97 -7.18 -6.78
CA GLU A 171 7.32 -7.64 -7.13
C GLU A 171 8.40 -6.80 -6.45
N SER A 172 8.21 -5.48 -6.45
CA SER A 172 9.13 -4.57 -5.76
C SER A 172 8.45 -3.25 -5.43
N VAL A 173 8.92 -2.63 -4.37
CA VAL A 173 8.57 -1.27 -3.97
C VAL A 173 9.83 -0.44 -3.93
N GLU A 174 9.82 0.71 -4.58
CA GLU A 174 10.87 1.71 -4.51
C GLU A 174 10.32 2.96 -3.81
N ILE A 175 10.96 3.36 -2.74
CA ILE A 175 10.57 4.52 -1.93
C ILE A 175 11.66 5.57 -2.06
N VAL A 176 11.32 6.70 -2.67
CA VAL A 176 12.19 7.85 -2.87
C VAL A 176 11.86 8.90 -1.82
N ARG A 177 12.80 9.10 -0.90
CA ARG A 177 12.68 10.09 0.19
C ARG A 177 13.34 11.43 -0.15
N GLY A 178 14.08 11.47 -1.23
CA GLY A 178 14.78 12.65 -1.74
C GLY A 178 13.98 13.42 -2.79
N ILE A 179 14.71 14.14 -3.65
CA ILE A 179 14.15 14.80 -4.82
C ILE A 179 14.03 13.74 -5.91
N PRO A 180 12.82 13.33 -6.31
CA PRO A 180 12.64 12.37 -7.40
C PRO A 180 13.06 12.99 -8.74
N SER A 181 13.12 12.15 -9.77
CA SER A 181 13.38 12.61 -11.13
C SER A 181 12.35 13.67 -11.54
N ALA A 182 12.79 14.67 -12.31
CA ALA A 182 11.92 15.69 -12.92
C ALA A 182 10.80 15.11 -13.82
N GLU A 183 10.87 13.80 -14.09
CA GLU A 183 9.85 13.03 -14.79
C GLU A 183 8.52 12.96 -14.01
N TYR A 184 8.57 13.11 -12.68
CA TYR A 184 7.43 13.01 -11.80
C TYR A 184 7.05 14.41 -11.28
N GLY A 185 5.79 14.79 -11.51
CA GLY A 185 5.19 16.01 -10.95
C GLY A 185 4.27 15.72 -9.76
N ASN A 186 3.70 16.78 -9.18
CA ASN A 186 2.68 16.72 -8.12
C ASN A 186 3.14 15.99 -6.85
N LEU A 187 4.37 16.21 -6.43
CA LEU A 187 4.90 15.65 -5.20
C LEU A 187 5.81 16.66 -4.48
N THR A 188 5.75 16.67 -3.18
CA THR A 188 6.56 17.56 -2.30
C THR A 188 7.36 16.78 -1.25
N SER A 189 6.87 15.59 -0.88
CA SER A 189 7.43 14.80 0.23
C SER A 189 8.21 13.58 -0.23
N GLY A 190 7.86 13.00 -1.37
CA GLY A 190 8.54 11.82 -1.90
C GLY A 190 7.65 10.99 -2.82
N MET A 191 8.13 9.80 -3.17
CA MET A 191 7.45 8.91 -4.09
C MET A 191 7.53 7.44 -3.62
N VAL A 192 6.44 6.73 -3.79
CA VAL A 192 6.34 5.27 -3.63
C VAL A 192 5.97 4.67 -4.99
N ASN A 193 6.89 3.89 -5.56
CA ASN A 193 6.70 3.24 -6.85
C ASN A 193 6.56 1.74 -6.65
N ILE A 194 5.36 1.23 -6.89
CA ILE A 194 4.99 -0.17 -6.71
C ILE A 194 4.99 -0.84 -8.08
N LYS A 195 5.79 -1.88 -8.22
CA LYS A 195 5.80 -2.76 -9.39
C LYS A 195 5.22 -4.11 -9.02
N ARG A 196 4.26 -4.59 -9.80
CA ARG A 196 3.57 -5.86 -9.54
C ARG A 196 4.14 -7.00 -10.37
N VAL A 197 3.92 -8.21 -9.90
CA VAL A 197 4.38 -9.44 -10.57
C VAL A 197 3.76 -9.58 -11.96
N ARG A 198 4.62 -9.80 -12.97
CA ARG A 198 4.23 -10.03 -14.37
C ARG A 198 5.04 -11.17 -14.99
N LYS A 199 5.08 -12.29 -14.32
CA LYS A 199 5.80 -13.50 -14.73
C LYS A 199 5.01 -14.75 -14.39
N ALA A 200 5.38 -15.90 -14.95
CA ALA A 200 4.86 -17.18 -14.53
C ALA A 200 5.10 -17.38 -13.04
N THR A 201 4.05 -17.71 -12.31
CA THR A 201 4.13 -18.09 -10.90
C THR A 201 3.27 -19.32 -10.67
N PRO A 202 3.69 -20.25 -9.80
CA PRO A 202 2.83 -21.35 -9.39
C PRO A 202 1.55 -20.80 -8.76
N LEU A 203 0.54 -21.64 -8.66
CA LEU A 203 -0.64 -21.32 -7.85
C LEU A 203 -0.17 -21.15 -6.40
N THR A 204 -0.34 -19.96 -5.87
CA THR A 204 -0.04 -19.64 -4.48
C THR A 204 -1.33 -19.29 -3.76
N ALA A 205 -1.56 -19.94 -2.63
CA ALA A 205 -2.60 -19.56 -1.70
C ALA A 205 -1.93 -19.25 -0.36
N ARG A 206 -2.22 -18.09 0.19
CA ARG A 206 -1.69 -17.65 1.47
C ARG A 206 -2.85 -17.44 2.43
N PHE A 207 -2.74 -18.06 3.58
CA PHE A 207 -3.58 -17.80 4.72
C PHE A 207 -2.71 -17.31 5.87
N LYS A 208 -3.04 -16.17 6.44
CA LYS A 208 -2.41 -15.64 7.64
C LYS A 208 -3.49 -15.30 8.65
N ALA A 209 -3.33 -15.77 9.86
CA ALA A 209 -4.16 -15.38 10.99
C ALA A 209 -3.23 -14.97 12.13
N ASP A 210 -3.41 -13.77 12.62
CA ASP A 210 -2.77 -13.24 13.79
C ASP A 210 -3.82 -12.75 14.79
N GLU A 211 -3.37 -12.14 15.89
CA GLU A 211 -4.26 -11.67 16.94
C GLU A 211 -5.31 -10.65 16.43
N TYR A 212 -4.95 -9.85 15.43
CA TYR A 212 -5.74 -8.71 14.96
C TYR A 212 -6.36 -8.93 13.59
N SER A 213 -5.84 -9.85 12.80
CA SER A 213 -6.22 -9.97 11.39
C SER A 213 -6.29 -11.39 10.86
N LYS A 214 -7.13 -11.58 9.86
CA LYS A 214 -7.23 -12.78 9.03
C LYS A 214 -7.12 -12.37 7.58
N LEU A 215 -6.07 -12.84 6.92
CA LEU A 215 -5.80 -12.58 5.52
C LEU A 215 -5.88 -13.88 4.74
N PHE A 216 -6.58 -13.83 3.62
CA PHE A 216 -6.57 -14.88 2.61
C PHE A 216 -6.22 -14.25 1.27
N SER A 217 -5.27 -14.82 0.55
CA SER A 217 -4.95 -14.41 -0.81
C SER A 217 -4.67 -15.62 -1.69
N VAL A 218 -4.99 -15.50 -2.97
CA VAL A 218 -4.73 -16.49 -3.99
C VAL A 218 -4.26 -15.80 -5.25
N GLY A 219 -3.24 -16.37 -5.88
CA GLY A 219 -2.69 -15.82 -7.11
C GLY A 219 -2.04 -16.87 -7.99
N LYS A 220 -2.08 -16.65 -9.30
CA LYS A 220 -1.42 -17.50 -10.29
C LYS A 220 -0.97 -16.69 -11.49
N GLY A 221 0.24 -16.99 -11.99
CA GLY A 221 0.77 -16.47 -13.25
C GLY A 221 0.87 -17.57 -14.30
N PHE A 222 0.26 -17.34 -15.46
CA PHE A 222 0.32 -18.21 -16.62
C PHE A 222 1.23 -17.58 -17.66
N THR A 223 2.08 -18.37 -18.30
CA THR A 223 2.89 -17.92 -19.43
C THR A 223 2.71 -18.88 -20.59
N ILE A 224 2.51 -18.31 -21.78
CA ILE A 224 2.50 -19.02 -23.06
C ILE A 224 3.75 -18.57 -23.81
N PRO A 225 4.86 -19.35 -23.72
CA PRO A 225 6.16 -18.92 -24.26
C PRO A 225 6.15 -18.70 -25.76
N GLU A 226 5.41 -19.53 -26.52
CA GLU A 226 5.30 -19.43 -27.98
C GLU A 226 4.73 -18.09 -28.44
N HIS A 227 3.95 -17.46 -27.60
CA HIS A 227 3.33 -16.17 -27.89
C HIS A 227 3.90 -15.01 -27.11
N ASP A 228 4.96 -15.20 -26.32
CA ASP A 228 5.49 -14.17 -25.40
C ASP A 228 4.36 -13.50 -24.60
N PHE A 229 3.44 -14.30 -24.06
CA PHE A 229 2.26 -13.84 -23.36
C PHE A 229 2.26 -14.33 -21.92
N THR A 230 1.99 -13.42 -20.99
CA THR A 230 1.85 -13.73 -19.56
C THR A 230 0.56 -13.13 -19.02
N LEU A 231 -0.17 -13.92 -18.24
CA LEU A 231 -1.38 -13.52 -17.55
C LEU A 231 -1.20 -13.80 -16.06
N ASN A 232 -1.36 -12.80 -15.22
CA ASN A 232 -1.40 -12.93 -13.76
C ASN A 232 -2.79 -12.57 -13.25
N VAL A 233 -3.33 -13.40 -12.38
CA VAL A 233 -4.61 -13.20 -11.71
C VAL A 233 -4.41 -13.38 -10.22
N ASP A 234 -4.83 -12.39 -9.43
CA ASP A 234 -4.68 -12.38 -7.98
C ASP A 234 -5.96 -11.86 -7.34
N GLY A 235 -6.29 -12.42 -6.20
CA GLY A 235 -7.41 -11.99 -5.37
C GLY A 235 -7.11 -12.18 -3.90
N GLY A 236 -7.69 -11.33 -3.06
CA GLY A 236 -7.45 -11.38 -1.64
C GLY A 236 -8.59 -10.81 -0.82
N PHE A 237 -8.66 -11.27 0.41
CA PHE A 237 -9.58 -10.82 1.43
C PHE A 237 -8.85 -10.63 2.76
N LEU A 238 -9.11 -9.51 3.42
CA LEU A 238 -8.60 -9.19 4.74
C LEU A 238 -9.77 -8.85 5.65
N ASP A 239 -9.80 -9.44 6.83
CA ASP A 239 -10.69 -9.05 7.95
C ASP A 239 -9.80 -8.72 9.14
N SER A 240 -9.87 -7.50 9.63
CA SER A 240 -9.03 -7.03 10.71
C SER A 240 -9.83 -6.26 11.76
N LYS A 241 -9.38 -6.34 13.00
CA LYS A 241 -9.94 -5.65 14.15
C LYS A 241 -8.83 -4.92 14.90
N VAL A 242 -9.15 -3.83 15.57
CA VAL A 242 -8.20 -3.12 16.46
C VAL A 242 -7.95 -3.93 17.73
N ASP A 243 -9.03 -4.47 18.31
CA ASP A 243 -9.00 -5.38 19.46
C ASP A 243 -9.79 -6.64 19.08
N PRO A 244 -9.18 -7.83 19.14
CA PRO A 244 -9.87 -9.08 18.79
C PRO A 244 -11.08 -9.38 19.69
N ARG A 245 -11.11 -8.83 20.90
CA ARG A 245 -12.24 -8.94 21.84
C ARG A 245 -13.38 -8.00 21.49
N ASN A 246 -13.09 -6.91 20.75
CA ASN A 246 -14.08 -5.92 20.36
C ASN A 246 -14.77 -6.34 19.06
N ASN A 247 -16.05 -6.69 19.15
CA ASN A 247 -16.87 -7.03 18.00
C ASN A 247 -17.58 -5.82 17.36
N LEU A 248 -17.36 -4.63 17.91
CA LEU A 248 -18.00 -3.40 17.47
C LEU A 248 -17.24 -2.71 16.35
N GLU A 249 -15.95 -3.02 16.22
CA GLU A 249 -15.07 -2.46 15.20
C GLU A 249 -14.54 -3.53 14.27
N ASN A 250 -14.56 -3.27 12.98
CA ASN A 250 -13.87 -4.10 12.00
C ASN A 250 -13.49 -3.32 10.75
N TYR A 251 -12.39 -3.72 10.15
CA TYR A 251 -11.95 -3.29 8.84
C TYR A 251 -11.87 -4.50 7.91
N LYS A 252 -12.47 -4.39 6.73
CA LYS A 252 -12.42 -5.45 5.71
C LYS A 252 -11.90 -4.88 4.41
N ARG A 253 -11.09 -5.66 3.71
CA ARG A 253 -10.60 -5.34 2.37
C ARG A 253 -10.79 -6.52 1.44
N VAL A 254 -11.27 -6.23 0.25
CA VAL A 254 -11.32 -7.15 -0.89
C VAL A 254 -10.50 -6.57 -2.01
N ASN A 255 -9.68 -7.37 -2.66
CA ASN A 255 -8.92 -6.95 -3.82
C ASN A 255 -8.95 -8.02 -4.91
N PHE A 256 -8.96 -7.57 -6.14
CA PHE A 256 -8.86 -8.39 -7.33
C PHE A 256 -8.02 -7.69 -8.38
N SER A 257 -7.14 -8.43 -9.05
CA SER A 257 -6.22 -7.88 -10.03
C SER A 257 -6.00 -8.86 -11.17
N VAL A 258 -6.07 -8.35 -12.39
CA VAL A 258 -5.71 -9.05 -13.62
C VAL A 258 -4.63 -8.25 -14.34
N ARG A 259 -3.53 -8.88 -14.65
CA ARG A 259 -2.40 -8.24 -15.32
C ARG A 259 -1.96 -9.09 -16.50
N ILE A 260 -1.76 -8.45 -17.63
CA ILE A 260 -1.28 -9.07 -18.85
C ILE A 260 0.08 -8.47 -19.21
N SER A 261 0.94 -9.27 -19.78
CA SER A 261 2.16 -8.84 -20.45
C SER A 261 2.26 -9.54 -21.78
N LYS A 262 2.37 -8.77 -22.85
CA LYS A 262 2.52 -9.27 -24.21
C LYS A 262 3.71 -8.58 -24.87
N LEU A 263 4.59 -9.37 -25.44
CA LEU A 263 5.74 -8.88 -26.17
C LEU A 263 5.59 -9.26 -27.66
N TRP A 264 5.75 -8.28 -28.54
CA TRP A 264 5.87 -8.48 -29.98
C TRP A 264 7.29 -8.14 -30.40
N ARG A 265 7.94 -9.07 -31.07
CA ARG A 265 9.27 -8.89 -31.66
C ARG A 265 9.18 -8.87 -33.16
N ARG A 266 9.77 -7.84 -33.77
CA ARG A 266 9.95 -7.67 -35.19
C ARG A 266 11.38 -7.21 -35.47
N ASP A 267 11.87 -7.38 -36.69
CA ASP A 267 13.25 -7.06 -37.06
C ASP A 267 13.66 -5.60 -36.80
N LYS A 268 12.70 -4.69 -36.83
CA LYS A 268 12.94 -3.25 -36.72
C LYS A 268 12.48 -2.64 -35.39
N TRP A 269 11.62 -3.34 -34.65
CA TRP A 269 11.07 -2.85 -33.40
C TRP A 269 10.60 -3.99 -32.48
N GLU A 270 10.62 -3.72 -31.22
CA GLU A 270 9.98 -4.54 -30.19
C GLU A 270 8.92 -3.70 -29.47
N MET A 271 7.78 -4.30 -29.16
CA MET A 271 6.72 -3.65 -28.40
C MET A 271 6.30 -4.53 -27.24
N THR A 272 6.36 -3.99 -26.05
CA THR A 272 5.79 -4.59 -24.85
C THR A 272 4.51 -3.86 -24.47
N TRP A 273 3.43 -4.58 -24.30
CA TRP A 273 2.16 -4.07 -23.81
C TRP A 273 1.80 -4.75 -22.50
N THR A 274 1.51 -3.94 -21.48
CA THR A 274 1.27 -4.44 -20.12
C THR A 274 0.01 -3.81 -19.53
N PRO A 275 -1.19 -4.24 -19.96
CA PRO A 275 -2.43 -3.80 -19.35
C PRO A 275 -2.64 -4.43 -17.98
N SER A 276 -3.39 -3.73 -17.12
CA SER A 276 -3.93 -4.26 -15.88
C SER A 276 -5.32 -3.72 -15.58
N ALA A 277 -6.14 -4.55 -14.96
CA ALA A 277 -7.44 -4.20 -14.43
C ALA A 277 -7.48 -4.58 -12.96
N ASP A 278 -7.84 -3.63 -12.11
CA ASP A 278 -7.75 -3.76 -10.67
C ASP A 278 -9.03 -3.29 -10.00
N TYR A 279 -9.42 -4.00 -8.97
CA TYR A 279 -10.49 -3.60 -8.07
C TYR A 279 -10.02 -3.72 -6.63
N THR A 280 -10.30 -2.69 -5.83
CA THR A 280 -10.10 -2.70 -4.38
C THR A 280 -11.34 -2.14 -3.71
N GLY A 281 -11.90 -2.89 -2.78
CA GLY A 281 -12.97 -2.46 -1.90
C GLY A 281 -12.53 -2.55 -0.45
N SER A 282 -12.81 -1.54 0.37
CA SER A 282 -12.62 -1.59 1.80
C SER A 282 -13.82 -1.07 2.57
N PHE A 283 -14.07 -1.65 3.72
CA PHE A 283 -15.20 -1.38 4.59
C PHE A 283 -14.70 -1.22 6.01
N ASP A 284 -14.93 -0.06 6.59
CA ASP A 284 -14.56 0.27 7.96
C ASP A 284 -15.81 0.60 8.75
N ASN A 285 -16.07 -0.13 9.83
CA ASN A 285 -17.29 0.01 10.62
C ASN A 285 -16.97 0.09 12.10
N VAL A 286 -17.61 1.03 12.75
CA VAL A 286 -17.68 1.13 14.22
C VAL A 286 -19.14 1.19 14.63
N LYS A 287 -19.52 0.32 15.54
CA LYS A 287 -20.85 0.28 16.13
C LYS A 287 -20.84 0.92 17.51
N THR A 288 -21.95 1.47 17.93
CA THR A 288 -22.12 1.91 19.32
C THR A 288 -22.08 0.70 20.26
N ASP A 289 -21.33 0.83 21.35
CA ASP A 289 -21.32 -0.16 22.40
C ASP A 289 -22.63 -0.08 23.21
N PRO A 290 -23.46 -1.13 23.23
CA PRO A 290 -24.72 -1.14 23.95
C PRO A 290 -24.53 -1.06 25.47
N ASP A 291 -23.37 -1.48 25.98
CA ASP A 291 -23.08 -1.52 27.42
C ASP A 291 -22.62 -0.16 27.98
N LEU A 292 -22.12 0.73 27.11
CA LEU A 292 -21.65 2.08 27.48
C LEU A 292 -22.74 3.11 27.58
N SER A 293 -24.01 2.72 27.56
CA SER A 293 -25.20 3.55 27.69
C SER A 293 -25.57 4.40 26.47
N TYR A 294 -26.83 4.82 26.44
CA TYR A 294 -27.40 5.74 25.45
C TYR A 294 -26.67 7.08 25.33
N GLN A 295 -25.78 7.41 26.25
CA GLN A 295 -25.01 8.67 26.27
C GLN A 295 -23.85 8.69 25.28
N LYS A 296 -23.49 7.56 24.66
CA LYS A 296 -22.40 7.47 23.68
C LYS A 296 -22.85 6.86 22.36
N ILE A 297 -23.85 7.44 21.72
CA ILE A 297 -24.16 7.05 20.34
C ILE A 297 -23.06 7.60 19.44
N ASP A 298 -22.17 6.76 18.99
CA ASP A 298 -21.19 7.07 17.96
C ASP A 298 -21.05 5.85 17.03
N LYS A 299 -21.61 5.98 15.84
CA LYS A 299 -21.57 4.95 14.80
C LYS A 299 -20.84 5.49 13.60
N TYR A 300 -19.94 4.72 13.08
CA TYR A 300 -19.18 5.05 11.90
C TYR A 300 -19.29 3.92 10.89
N LYS A 301 -19.55 4.25 9.64
CA LYS A 301 -19.53 3.32 8.53
C LYS A 301 -18.88 4.00 7.32
N SER A 302 -17.78 3.46 6.86
CA SER A 302 -17.11 3.92 5.66
C SER A 302 -17.02 2.77 4.65
N SER A 303 -17.16 3.11 3.38
CA SER A 303 -16.90 2.20 2.27
C SER A 303 -16.09 2.92 1.21
N TYR A 304 -15.01 2.30 0.78
CA TYR A 304 -14.15 2.74 -0.29
C TYR A 304 -14.13 1.68 -1.36
N ASN A 305 -14.44 2.06 -2.60
CA ASN A 305 -14.38 1.18 -3.76
C ASN A 305 -13.61 1.88 -4.86
N ARG A 306 -12.63 1.21 -5.44
CA ARG A 306 -11.84 1.72 -6.56
C ARG A 306 -11.71 0.66 -7.63
N ALA A 307 -12.06 1.01 -8.85
CA ALA A 307 -11.73 0.24 -10.05
C ALA A 307 -10.74 1.04 -10.89
N SER A 308 -9.73 0.39 -11.43
CA SER A 308 -8.74 1.04 -12.28
C SER A 308 -8.33 0.16 -13.46
N LEU A 309 -8.09 0.80 -14.58
CA LEU A 309 -7.56 0.21 -15.80
C LEU A 309 -6.28 0.97 -16.18
N THR A 310 -5.18 0.24 -16.30
CA THR A 310 -3.89 0.80 -16.69
C THR A 310 -3.42 0.14 -17.96
N ASN A 311 -2.86 0.90 -18.90
CA ASN A 311 -2.27 0.41 -20.14
C ASN A 311 -0.90 1.06 -20.31
N ASN A 312 0.13 0.24 -20.37
CA ASN A 312 1.48 0.70 -20.60
C ASN A 312 2.00 0.07 -21.90
N PHE A 313 2.52 0.91 -22.78
CA PHE A 313 3.14 0.52 -24.04
C PHE A 313 4.59 0.98 -24.04
N LYS A 314 5.48 0.08 -24.37
CA LYS A 314 6.90 0.38 -24.54
C LYS A 314 7.34 -0.12 -25.90
N TRP A 315 7.69 0.80 -26.79
CA TRP A 315 8.30 0.49 -28.07
C TRP A 315 9.81 0.71 -27.99
N THR A 316 10.57 -0.22 -28.50
CA THR A 316 12.03 -0.14 -28.63
C THR A 316 12.42 -0.28 -30.08
N PHE A 317 13.24 0.62 -30.58
CA PHE A 317 13.69 0.70 -31.95
C PHE A 317 15.21 0.53 -32.01
N PRO A 318 15.74 -0.71 -32.08
CA PRO A 318 17.19 -0.96 -31.99
C PRO A 318 18.00 -0.29 -33.11
N ARG A 319 17.39 -0.12 -34.30
CA ARG A 319 18.06 0.39 -35.51
C ARG A 319 17.90 1.90 -35.73
N LEU A 320 17.03 2.58 -35.00
CA LEU A 320 16.89 4.03 -35.12
C LEU A 320 17.94 4.75 -34.30
N LYS A 321 18.57 5.78 -34.91
CA LYS A 321 19.61 6.57 -34.23
C LYS A 321 19.02 7.63 -33.30
N TRP A 322 17.88 8.19 -33.65
CA TRP A 322 17.27 9.36 -32.98
C TRP A 322 16.29 8.99 -31.87
N ILE A 323 15.48 7.95 -32.08
CA ILE A 323 14.51 7.48 -31.10
C ILE A 323 14.79 6.03 -30.80
N LYS A 324 15.21 5.73 -29.58
CA LYS A 324 15.48 4.35 -29.15
C LYS A 324 14.30 3.70 -28.46
N THR A 325 13.56 4.46 -27.70
CA THR A 325 12.45 3.95 -26.92
C THR A 325 11.33 4.97 -26.87
N VAL A 326 10.10 4.52 -27.01
CA VAL A 326 8.89 5.32 -26.78
C VAL A 326 8.06 4.59 -25.73
N ASN A 327 7.74 5.27 -24.65
CA ASN A 327 6.86 4.78 -23.60
C ASN A 327 5.56 5.58 -23.61
N LEU A 328 4.43 4.88 -23.51
CA LEU A 328 3.12 5.47 -23.36
C LEU A 328 2.42 4.79 -22.20
N ASP A 329 2.17 5.53 -21.14
CA ASP A 329 1.46 5.07 -19.96
C ASP A 329 0.12 5.79 -19.90
N ALA A 330 -0.98 5.03 -19.88
CA ALA A 330 -2.33 5.54 -19.79
C ALA A 330 -3.10 4.80 -18.71
N SER A 331 -3.80 5.52 -17.85
CA SER A 331 -4.66 4.92 -16.84
C SER A 331 -5.95 5.69 -16.63
N VAL A 332 -7.00 4.96 -16.28
CA VAL A 332 -8.28 5.50 -15.83
C VAL A 332 -8.66 4.79 -14.55
N SER A 333 -9.09 5.54 -13.56
CA SER A 333 -9.60 4.98 -12.31
C SER A 333 -10.90 5.69 -11.91
N ALA A 334 -11.87 4.91 -11.48
CA ALA A 334 -13.09 5.38 -10.85
C ALA A 334 -13.10 4.95 -9.39
N GLN A 335 -13.43 5.89 -8.53
CA GLN A 335 -13.49 5.68 -7.09
C GLN A 335 -14.88 6.04 -6.57
N SER A 336 -15.37 5.30 -5.59
CA SER A 336 -16.57 5.65 -4.82
C SER A 336 -16.23 5.53 -3.36
N ASP A 337 -16.26 6.64 -2.67
CA ASP A 337 -15.93 6.75 -1.26
C ASP A 337 -17.13 7.33 -0.51
N GLN A 338 -17.62 6.61 0.49
CA GLN A 338 -18.78 6.98 1.27
C GLN A 338 -18.48 6.87 2.75
N LEU A 339 -18.88 7.88 3.49
CA LEU A 339 -18.78 7.93 4.93
C LEU A 339 -20.13 8.31 5.54
N LYS A 340 -20.60 7.50 6.47
CA LYS A 340 -21.74 7.82 7.32
C LYS A 340 -21.32 7.75 8.78
N ARG A 341 -21.56 8.82 9.54
CA ARG A 341 -21.40 8.85 10.99
C ARG A 341 -22.69 9.32 11.64
N THR A 342 -23.06 8.64 12.70
CA THR A 342 -24.16 9.05 13.58
C THR A 342 -23.58 9.30 14.97
N LYS A 343 -23.72 10.52 15.48
CA LYS A 343 -23.17 10.92 16.79
C LYS A 343 -24.22 11.61 17.64
N LEU A 344 -24.23 11.27 18.91
CA LEU A 344 -24.96 12.07 19.93
C LEU A 344 -24.14 13.31 20.26
N ILE A 345 -24.72 14.46 20.09
CA ILE A 345 -24.12 15.73 20.45
C ILE A 345 -24.78 16.20 21.74
N SER A 346 -23.98 16.27 22.80
CA SER A 346 -24.35 16.84 24.08
C SER A 346 -23.56 18.14 24.26
N PRO A 347 -24.16 19.31 24.06
CA PRO A 347 -23.47 20.57 24.32
C PRO A 347 -23.02 20.62 25.77
N GLN A 348 -21.80 21.06 26.01
CA GLN A 348 -21.31 21.24 27.37
C GLN A 348 -22.19 22.28 28.06
N ARG A 349 -22.73 21.90 29.21
CA ARG A 349 -23.49 22.80 30.04
C ARG A 349 -22.52 23.73 30.74
N ALA A 350 -22.54 25.00 30.33
CA ALA A 350 -21.83 26.04 31.07
C ALA A 350 -22.70 26.50 32.23
N THR A 351 -22.22 26.32 33.44
CA THR A 351 -22.82 26.95 34.63
C THR A 351 -22.45 28.42 34.63
N VAL A 352 -23.45 29.29 34.68
CA VAL A 352 -23.23 30.73 34.82
C VAL A 352 -23.10 31.04 36.29
N ALA A 353 -22.03 31.74 36.69
CA ALA A 353 -21.86 32.18 38.06
C ALA A 353 -23.04 33.11 38.48
N PRO A 354 -23.59 32.93 39.67
CA PRO A 354 -24.68 33.79 40.14
C PRO A 354 -24.22 35.25 40.22
N THR A 355 -25.05 36.15 39.71
CA THR A 355 -24.77 37.59 39.69
C THR A 355 -25.03 38.25 41.05
N GLY A 356 -24.58 37.67 42.13
CA GLY A 356 -24.58 38.24 43.48
C GLY A 356 -25.93 38.53 44.13
N LYS A 357 -27.01 38.51 43.39
CA LYS A 357 -28.38 38.73 43.90
C LYS A 357 -29.28 37.50 43.81
N GLU A 358 -28.85 36.49 43.09
CA GLU A 358 -29.61 35.26 42.88
C GLU A 358 -28.88 34.07 43.49
N PRO A 359 -29.45 33.36 44.44
CA PRO A 359 -28.85 32.17 44.99
C PRO A 359 -28.98 31.03 44.00
N GLY A 360 -27.86 30.39 43.68
CA GLY A 360 -27.84 29.19 42.89
C GLY A 360 -26.96 29.28 41.63
N VAL A 361 -26.81 28.17 41.00
CA VAL A 361 -26.11 28.02 39.72
C VAL A 361 -27.15 27.98 38.62
N HIS A 362 -27.15 28.99 37.75
CA HIS A 362 -28.02 28.99 36.59
C HIS A 362 -27.42 28.15 35.48
N ASP A 363 -28.15 27.14 35.08
CA ASP A 363 -27.81 26.35 33.91
C ASP A 363 -28.30 27.09 32.65
N GLY A 364 -27.37 27.69 31.93
CA GLY A 364 -27.66 28.39 30.68
C GLY A 364 -28.02 27.47 29.49
N THR A 365 -28.26 26.19 29.72
CA THR A 365 -28.39 25.21 28.68
C THR A 365 -29.79 24.72 28.36
N TYR A 366 -30.85 25.34 28.94
CA TYR A 366 -32.20 24.99 28.45
C TYR A 366 -32.45 25.37 26.98
N LEU A 367 -31.52 26.04 26.35
CA LEU A 367 -31.54 26.32 24.92
C LEU A 367 -30.87 25.21 24.09
N PHE A 368 -30.15 24.31 24.74
CA PHE A 368 -29.39 23.26 24.05
C PHE A 368 -29.86 21.88 24.51
N SER A 369 -30.66 21.23 23.69
CA SER A 369 -31.02 19.84 23.89
C SER A 369 -29.96 18.91 23.28
N GLU A 370 -29.79 17.75 23.89
CA GLU A 370 -29.04 16.67 23.25
C GLU A 370 -29.76 16.24 21.98
N TYR A 371 -29.01 16.05 20.92
CA TYR A 371 -29.55 15.60 19.64
C TYR A 371 -28.59 14.63 18.93
N VAL A 372 -29.16 13.76 18.12
CA VAL A 372 -28.39 12.85 17.29
C VAL A 372 -28.14 13.53 15.93
N ALA A 373 -26.87 13.68 15.57
CA ALA A 373 -26.48 14.22 14.28
C ALA A 373 -26.00 13.10 13.36
N ASP A 374 -26.48 13.14 12.12
CA ASP A 374 -26.02 12.30 11.04
C ASP A 374 -25.13 13.10 10.08
N TYR A 375 -23.92 12.61 9.86
CA TYR A 375 -23.00 13.14 8.88
C TYR A 375 -22.89 12.16 7.72
N LEU A 376 -23.07 12.64 6.50
CA LEU A 376 -22.90 11.86 5.29
C LEU A 376 -21.97 12.59 4.34
N CYS A 377 -20.90 11.91 3.94
CA CYS A 377 -20.01 12.36 2.89
C CYS A 377 -19.98 11.32 1.77
N ASP A 378 -20.02 11.77 0.53
CA ASP A 378 -19.95 10.92 -0.67
C ASP A 378 -19.03 11.58 -1.69
N GLY A 379 -18.06 10.83 -2.18
CA GLY A 379 -17.12 11.26 -3.21
C GLY A 379 -16.99 10.22 -4.30
N LYS A 380 -17.07 10.66 -5.57
CA LYS A 380 -16.97 9.78 -6.75
C LYS A 380 -15.98 10.33 -7.78
N PRO A 381 -14.68 10.50 -7.40
CA PRO A 381 -13.72 11.00 -8.34
C PRO A 381 -13.43 10.00 -9.45
N VAL A 382 -13.27 10.51 -10.66
CA VAL A 382 -12.75 9.78 -11.82
C VAL A 382 -11.46 10.45 -12.23
N ASN A 383 -10.38 9.67 -12.31
CA ASN A 383 -9.07 10.17 -12.67
C ASN A 383 -8.61 9.52 -13.97
N ALA A 384 -8.07 10.33 -14.86
CA ALA A 384 -7.39 9.87 -16.05
C ALA A 384 -5.95 10.39 -16.06
N PHE A 385 -5.03 9.53 -16.46
CA PHE A 385 -3.62 9.87 -16.55
C PHE A 385 -3.06 9.40 -17.89
N LEU A 386 -2.30 10.26 -18.54
CA LEU A 386 -1.59 9.96 -19.78
C LEU A 386 -0.17 10.52 -19.70
N LYS A 387 0.82 9.68 -19.94
CA LYS A 387 2.23 10.06 -19.97
C LYS A 387 2.87 9.45 -21.22
N ALA A 388 3.54 10.26 -21.98
CA ALA A 388 4.36 9.84 -23.12
C ALA A 388 5.81 10.28 -22.91
N LYS A 389 6.74 9.39 -23.24
CA LYS A 389 8.18 9.64 -23.14
C LYS A 389 8.88 9.00 -24.33
N GLY A 390 9.71 9.76 -25.03
CA GLY A 390 10.53 9.35 -26.13
C GLY A 390 12.02 9.29 -25.80
#